data_3bea5f1906e98bcbceb216569c30de57
#
_entry.id   3bea5f1906e98bcbceb216569c30de57
#
_cell.length_a   1.000
_cell.length_b   1.000
_cell.length_c   1.000
_cell.angle_alpha   90.00
_cell.angle_beta   90.00
_cell.angle_gamma   90.00
#
_symmetry.space_group_name_H-M   'P 1'
#
loop_
_entity.id
_entity.type
_entity.pdbx_description
1 polymer ?
#
loop_
_entity_poly.entity_id
_entity_poly.type
_entity_poly.pdbx_seq_one_letter_code
_entity_poly.pdbx_strand_id
1 'polypeptide(L)'
;MSDLNSLFQTIKRRDPNQAPFHQAVEEVFMSLQPFLAKNPQYTKQGLLERIVEPERVIMFRVSWVDDKGQVQVNRGYRVQMNSAIGPYKGGLRFHPTVDLGVLKFLAFEQVFKNALTTLPMGGGKGGSDFDPKGKSDAEVMRFCQAFMSELYRHIGADTDVPAGDIGVGGREIGFLFGQYKKLRNEFTSVLTGKGLTWGGSLIRPEATGYGTVYFAQSMLQTKGDKLEGKRVVISGSGNVAQYACEKAIQLGAKVLTVSDSNGFALFPDSGMTEAQLTALIELKEVRRERVSVYAKEQGLQYFENQKPWGVKCDIALPCATQNELDGKDAATLLANGVICVAEGANMPSTLEAVEAFLKAKILYAPGKASNAGGVATSGLEMSQNHIRLSWSREKVDKRLFDIMTNIHENCVANGTENGYTNYVNGANIAGFKKVADAMLAQGII
;
A
#
# COMPACT_ATOMS: atom_id res chain seq x y z
N MET A 1 -28.45 8.06 11.14
CA MET A 1 -28.48 6.78 10.38
C MET A 1 -29.07 6.94 8.97
N SER A 2 -30.11 7.77 8.77
CA SER A 2 -30.71 8.01 7.45
C SER A 2 -29.76 8.66 6.43
N ASP A 3 -28.87 9.56 6.86
CA ASP A 3 -28.00 10.33 5.95
C ASP A 3 -26.91 9.49 5.27
N LEU A 4 -26.13 8.68 6.01
CA LEU A 4 -25.07 7.87 5.40
C LEU A 4 -25.61 6.81 4.44
N ASN A 5 -26.69 6.13 4.80
CA ASN A 5 -27.33 5.17 3.91
C ASN A 5 -27.91 5.84 2.65
N SER A 6 -28.53 7.01 2.81
CA SER A 6 -29.05 7.79 1.68
C SER A 6 -27.94 8.24 0.75
N LEU A 7 -26.84 8.74 1.31
CA LEU A 7 -25.65 9.11 0.53
C LEU A 7 -25.07 7.89 -0.20
N PHE A 8 -24.92 6.76 0.49
CA PHE A 8 -24.40 5.54 -0.13
C PHE A 8 -25.28 5.04 -1.29
N GLN A 9 -26.63 5.09 -1.16
CA GLN A 9 -27.53 4.77 -2.27
C GLN A 9 -27.39 5.77 -3.43
N THR A 10 -27.11 7.03 -3.13
CA THR A 10 -26.87 8.05 -4.16
C THR A 10 -25.58 7.77 -4.94
N ILE A 11 -24.50 7.37 -4.24
CA ILE A 11 -23.22 6.96 -4.85
C ILE A 11 -23.44 5.75 -5.77
N LYS A 12 -24.15 4.71 -5.29
CA LYS A 12 -24.46 3.52 -6.11
C LYS A 12 -25.24 3.85 -7.37
N ARG A 13 -26.17 4.78 -7.32
CA ARG A 13 -26.96 5.22 -8.50
C ARG A 13 -26.13 6.04 -9.49
N ARG A 14 -25.20 6.87 -8.99
CA ARG A 14 -24.31 7.69 -9.81
C ARG A 14 -23.27 6.85 -10.55
N ASP A 15 -22.76 5.83 -9.89
CA ASP A 15 -21.65 4.98 -10.36
C ASP A 15 -22.05 3.49 -10.38
N PRO A 16 -23.06 3.07 -11.15
CA PRO A 16 -23.71 1.75 -10.99
C PRO A 16 -22.79 0.55 -11.20
N ASN A 17 -21.68 0.71 -11.96
CA ASN A 17 -20.78 -0.37 -12.33
C ASN A 17 -19.43 -0.32 -11.59
N GLN A 18 -19.37 0.35 -10.42
CA GLN A 18 -18.11 0.54 -9.68
C GLN A 18 -18.11 -0.20 -8.33
N ALA A 19 -18.41 -1.49 -8.35
CA ALA A 19 -18.53 -2.32 -7.14
C ALA A 19 -17.33 -2.23 -6.18
N PRO A 20 -16.05 -2.23 -6.62
CA PRO A 20 -14.91 -2.06 -5.71
C PRO A 20 -14.91 -0.71 -4.98
N PHE A 21 -15.33 0.37 -5.68
CA PHE A 21 -15.45 1.69 -5.06
C PHE A 21 -16.58 1.73 -4.03
N HIS A 22 -17.74 1.14 -4.34
CA HIS A 22 -18.84 1.04 -3.38
C HIS A 22 -18.44 0.33 -2.09
N GLN A 23 -17.74 -0.79 -2.21
CA GLN A 23 -17.27 -1.55 -1.05
C GLN A 23 -16.34 -0.71 -0.17
N ALA A 24 -15.38 -0.02 -0.75
CA ALA A 24 -14.45 0.82 0.00
C ALA A 24 -15.15 1.97 0.74
N VAL A 25 -16.12 2.63 0.10
CA VAL A 25 -16.91 3.69 0.74
C VAL A 25 -17.74 3.12 1.89
N GLU A 26 -18.38 1.96 1.71
CA GLU A 26 -19.18 1.31 2.73
C GLU A 26 -18.34 0.96 3.98
N GLU A 27 -17.18 0.35 3.80
CA GLU A 27 -16.25 0.00 4.88
C GLU A 27 -15.81 1.23 5.69
N VAL A 28 -15.44 2.32 5.00
CA VAL A 28 -15.07 3.57 5.66
C VAL A 28 -16.26 4.17 6.41
N PHE A 29 -17.44 4.24 5.79
CA PHE A 29 -18.64 4.80 6.42
C PHE A 29 -19.06 4.00 7.65
N MET A 30 -18.97 2.66 7.63
CA MET A 30 -19.23 1.82 8.80
C MET A 30 -18.28 2.17 9.97
N SER A 31 -16.99 2.35 9.68
CA SER A 31 -16.00 2.75 10.69
C SER A 31 -16.24 4.17 11.24
N LEU A 32 -16.72 5.09 10.38
CA LEU A 32 -16.96 6.49 10.76
C LEU A 32 -18.27 6.71 11.50
N GLN A 33 -19.25 5.85 11.35
CA GLN A 33 -20.61 6.05 11.90
C GLN A 33 -20.63 6.37 13.40
N PRO A 34 -19.95 5.64 14.29
CA PRO A 34 -19.93 5.96 15.73
C PRO A 34 -19.19 7.28 16.02
N PHE A 35 -18.17 7.60 15.23
CA PHE A 35 -17.41 8.83 15.36
C PHE A 35 -18.24 10.05 14.95
N LEU A 36 -18.92 10.00 13.82
CA LEU A 36 -19.78 11.08 13.30
C LEU A 36 -20.95 11.38 14.24
N ALA A 37 -21.53 10.38 14.89
CA ALA A 37 -22.57 10.55 15.89
C ALA A 37 -22.12 11.42 17.08
N LYS A 38 -20.85 11.32 17.46
CA LYS A 38 -20.23 12.12 18.54
C LYS A 38 -19.66 13.47 18.03
N ASN A 39 -19.53 13.65 16.72
CA ASN A 39 -18.83 14.79 16.12
C ASN A 39 -19.65 15.36 14.93
N PRO A 40 -20.81 16.01 15.18
CA PRO A 40 -21.74 16.44 14.15
C PRO A 40 -21.20 17.53 13.22
N GLN A 41 -20.08 18.20 13.56
CA GLN A 41 -19.43 19.17 12.67
C GLN A 41 -18.98 18.53 11.35
N TYR A 42 -18.64 17.26 11.32
CA TYR A 42 -18.20 16.54 10.13
C TYR A 42 -19.35 16.07 9.22
N THR A 43 -20.61 16.33 9.57
CA THR A 43 -21.77 16.08 8.71
C THR A 43 -22.29 17.35 8.03
N LYS A 44 -21.57 18.46 8.18
CA LYS A 44 -21.95 19.78 7.63
C LYS A 44 -21.23 20.06 6.31
N GLN A 45 -21.71 21.03 5.58
CA GLN A 45 -21.11 21.57 4.33
C GLN A 45 -20.90 20.53 3.22
N GLY A 46 -21.72 19.48 3.18
CA GLY A 46 -21.57 18.40 2.19
C GLY A 46 -20.22 17.69 2.26
N LEU A 47 -19.60 17.65 3.45
CA LEU A 47 -18.25 17.11 3.63
C LEU A 47 -18.15 15.65 3.20
N LEU A 48 -19.14 14.83 3.57
CA LEU A 48 -19.15 13.40 3.25
C LEU A 48 -19.38 13.17 1.75
N GLU A 49 -20.21 13.97 1.12
CA GLU A 49 -20.45 13.97 -0.33
C GLU A 49 -19.18 14.37 -1.09
N ARG A 50 -18.47 15.38 -0.60
CA ARG A 50 -17.24 15.89 -1.22
C ARG A 50 -16.06 14.93 -1.08
N ILE A 51 -15.91 14.25 0.04
CA ILE A 51 -14.77 13.35 0.27
C ILE A 51 -14.86 12.07 -0.56
N VAL A 52 -16.05 11.66 -0.97
CA VAL A 52 -16.27 10.47 -1.81
C VAL A 52 -16.30 10.78 -3.31
N GLU A 53 -16.41 12.06 -3.69
CA GLU A 53 -16.37 12.48 -5.08
C GLU A 53 -14.95 12.95 -5.45
N PRO A 54 -14.32 12.41 -6.51
CA PRO A 54 -13.04 12.91 -6.98
C PRO A 54 -13.10 14.39 -7.34
N GLU A 55 -12.09 15.18 -6.98
CA GLU A 55 -11.96 16.56 -7.43
C GLU A 55 -11.85 16.64 -8.96
N ARG A 56 -11.16 15.66 -9.57
CA ARG A 56 -11.04 15.53 -11.03
C ARG A 56 -10.82 14.08 -11.45
N VAL A 57 -11.34 13.74 -12.62
CA VAL A 57 -11.01 12.51 -13.35
C VAL A 57 -10.55 12.89 -14.75
N ILE A 58 -9.34 12.51 -15.09
CA ILE A 58 -8.76 12.68 -16.43
C ILE A 58 -8.74 11.31 -17.10
N MET A 59 -9.40 11.19 -18.25
CA MET A 59 -9.38 10.01 -19.10
C MET A 59 -8.88 10.39 -20.49
N PHE A 60 -7.97 9.63 -21.04
CA PHE A 60 -7.36 9.92 -22.32
C PHE A 60 -7.04 8.65 -23.11
N ARG A 61 -6.95 8.81 -24.44
CA ARG A 61 -6.52 7.76 -25.34
C ARG A 61 -4.99 7.71 -25.38
N VAL A 62 -4.42 6.50 -25.32
CA VAL A 62 -3.00 6.25 -25.48
C VAL A 62 -2.80 5.43 -26.74
N SER A 63 -2.33 6.06 -27.82
CA SER A 63 -1.99 5.40 -29.07
C SER A 63 -0.48 5.20 -29.17
N TRP A 64 -0.05 3.99 -29.46
CA TRP A 64 1.37 3.63 -29.55
C TRP A 64 1.57 2.54 -30.63
N VAL A 65 2.82 2.27 -31.02
CA VAL A 65 3.15 1.29 -32.05
C VAL A 65 3.94 0.14 -31.43
N ASP A 66 3.50 -1.09 -31.68
CA ASP A 66 4.19 -2.30 -31.23
C ASP A 66 5.43 -2.63 -32.07
N ASP A 67 6.14 -3.69 -31.70
CA ASP A 67 7.36 -4.12 -32.41
C ASP A 67 7.08 -4.66 -33.82
N LYS A 68 5.83 -4.95 -34.14
CA LYS A 68 5.39 -5.37 -35.50
C LYS A 68 4.97 -4.19 -36.36
N GLY A 69 5.09 -2.95 -35.87
CA GLY A 69 4.66 -1.75 -36.56
C GLY A 69 3.15 -1.52 -36.55
N GLN A 70 2.39 -2.23 -35.73
CA GLN A 70 0.95 -2.10 -35.63
C GLN A 70 0.56 -1.06 -34.57
N VAL A 71 -0.47 -0.26 -34.88
CA VAL A 71 -1.01 0.73 -33.94
C VAL A 71 -1.84 0.02 -32.88
N GLN A 72 -1.50 0.27 -31.64
CA GLN A 72 -2.22 -0.17 -30.46
C GLN A 72 -2.91 1.02 -29.80
N VAL A 73 -4.06 0.80 -29.18
CA VAL A 73 -4.84 1.83 -28.50
C VAL A 73 -5.25 1.34 -27.12
N ASN A 74 -4.83 2.07 -26.12
CA ASN A 74 -5.20 1.84 -24.71
C ASN A 74 -5.91 3.05 -24.13
N ARG A 75 -6.50 2.87 -22.97
CA ARG A 75 -7.14 3.92 -22.20
C ARG A 75 -6.26 4.30 -21.02
N GLY A 76 -5.95 5.58 -20.88
CA GLY A 76 -5.23 6.13 -19.74
C GLY A 76 -6.16 6.88 -18.79
N TYR A 77 -5.85 6.85 -17.50
CA TYR A 77 -6.62 7.51 -16.45
C TYR A 77 -5.73 8.15 -15.40
N ARG A 78 -6.22 9.27 -14.80
CA ARG A 78 -5.76 9.81 -13.55
C ARG A 78 -6.95 10.29 -12.73
N VAL A 79 -7.14 9.72 -11.55
CA VAL A 79 -8.13 10.15 -10.55
C VAL A 79 -7.41 11.00 -9.54
N GLN A 80 -7.72 12.29 -9.52
CA GLN A 80 -7.29 13.27 -8.53
C GLN A 80 -8.40 13.36 -7.48
N MET A 81 -8.23 12.59 -6.38
CA MET A 81 -9.32 12.33 -5.46
C MET A 81 -9.52 13.46 -4.46
N ASN A 82 -8.46 13.87 -3.78
CA ASN A 82 -8.53 14.91 -2.76
C ASN A 82 -7.17 15.56 -2.55
N SER A 83 -7.10 16.88 -2.56
CA SER A 83 -5.89 17.70 -2.40
C SER A 83 -5.85 18.51 -1.10
N ALA A 84 -6.80 18.34 -0.20
CA ALA A 84 -6.94 19.18 0.99
C ALA A 84 -5.69 19.21 1.90
N ILE A 85 -4.88 18.13 1.91
CA ILE A 85 -3.69 18.03 2.76
C ILE A 85 -2.37 18.05 1.98
N GLY A 86 -2.41 18.27 0.67
CA GLY A 86 -1.21 18.35 -0.18
C GLY A 86 -1.45 17.90 -1.61
N PRO A 87 -0.42 17.88 -2.46
CA PRO A 87 -0.52 17.42 -3.84
C PRO A 87 -1.12 16.00 -3.92
N TYR A 88 -1.91 15.74 -4.96
CA TYR A 88 -2.41 14.38 -5.18
C TYR A 88 -1.23 13.41 -5.26
N LYS A 89 -1.31 12.31 -4.55
CA LYS A 89 -0.23 11.30 -4.48
C LYS A 89 -0.80 9.90 -4.57
N GLY A 90 -0.23 9.10 -5.46
CA GLY A 90 -0.57 7.69 -5.59
C GLY A 90 -0.06 7.08 -6.88
N GLY A 91 -0.01 5.74 -6.93
CA GLY A 91 0.61 4.99 -8.00
C GLY A 91 -0.13 5.03 -9.33
N LEU A 92 0.60 4.63 -10.38
CA LEU A 92 0.05 4.26 -11.69
C LEU A 92 0.06 2.74 -11.79
N ARG A 93 -1.07 2.16 -12.21
CA ARG A 93 -1.22 0.71 -12.44
C ARG A 93 -1.37 0.43 -13.92
N PHE A 94 -0.51 -0.45 -14.47
CA PHE A 94 -0.66 -0.97 -15.83
C PHE A 94 -1.07 -2.43 -15.77
N HIS A 95 -2.36 -2.69 -16.02
CA HIS A 95 -2.92 -4.03 -15.97
C HIS A 95 -4.24 -4.08 -16.75
N PRO A 96 -4.57 -5.18 -17.46
CA PRO A 96 -5.80 -5.30 -18.26
C PRO A 96 -7.11 -5.05 -17.49
N THR A 97 -7.09 -5.26 -16.17
CA THR A 97 -8.28 -5.05 -15.31
C THR A 97 -8.47 -3.59 -14.87
N VAL A 98 -7.63 -2.66 -15.31
CA VAL A 98 -7.74 -1.26 -14.92
C VAL A 98 -8.93 -0.63 -15.62
N ASP A 99 -9.85 -0.12 -14.80
CA ASP A 99 -10.97 0.72 -15.20
C ASP A 99 -11.16 1.88 -14.22
N LEU A 100 -12.13 2.75 -14.48
CA LEU A 100 -12.37 3.91 -13.63
C LEU A 100 -12.82 3.51 -12.21
N GLY A 101 -13.63 2.46 -12.06
CA GLY A 101 -14.12 2.01 -10.76
C GLY A 101 -13.00 1.51 -9.86
N VAL A 102 -12.09 0.70 -10.41
CA VAL A 102 -10.88 0.24 -9.73
C VAL A 102 -10.00 1.41 -9.31
N LEU A 103 -9.81 2.40 -10.18
CA LEU A 103 -8.97 3.55 -9.87
C LEU A 103 -9.61 4.52 -8.87
N LYS A 104 -10.94 4.72 -8.90
CA LYS A 104 -11.66 5.49 -7.87
C LYS A 104 -11.55 4.83 -6.50
N PHE A 105 -11.74 3.51 -6.43
CA PHE A 105 -11.51 2.72 -5.23
C PHE A 105 -10.12 2.97 -4.66
N LEU A 106 -9.10 2.75 -5.48
CA LEU A 106 -7.71 2.88 -5.05
C LEU A 106 -7.34 4.33 -4.68
N ALA A 107 -7.90 5.33 -5.38
CA ALA A 107 -7.67 6.74 -5.08
C ALA A 107 -8.32 7.15 -3.74
N PHE A 108 -9.52 6.69 -3.47
CA PHE A 108 -10.24 6.92 -2.23
C PHE A 108 -9.48 6.35 -1.02
N GLU A 109 -9.08 5.09 -1.09
CA GLU A 109 -8.25 4.46 -0.06
C GLU A 109 -6.90 5.18 0.14
N GLN A 110 -6.33 5.68 -0.96
CA GLN A 110 -5.05 6.39 -0.92
C GLN A 110 -5.13 7.71 -0.14
N VAL A 111 -6.28 8.40 -0.15
CA VAL A 111 -6.50 9.64 0.64
C VAL A 111 -6.24 9.38 2.11
N PHE A 112 -6.88 8.34 2.68
CA PHE A 112 -6.75 8.01 4.11
C PHE A 112 -5.36 7.47 4.44
N LYS A 113 -4.81 6.62 3.59
CA LYS A 113 -3.46 6.08 3.74
C LYS A 113 -2.40 7.17 3.79
N ASN A 114 -2.47 8.14 2.87
CA ASN A 114 -1.54 9.28 2.83
C ASN A 114 -1.71 10.18 4.06
N ALA A 115 -2.95 10.43 4.48
CA ALA A 115 -3.25 11.24 5.66
C ALA A 115 -2.60 10.68 6.93
N LEU A 116 -2.56 9.35 7.08
CA LEU A 116 -1.93 8.68 8.22
C LEU A 116 -0.44 8.95 8.31
N THR A 117 0.27 9.12 7.19
CA THR A 117 1.73 9.36 7.18
C THR A 117 2.14 10.68 7.83
N THR A 118 1.20 11.57 8.13
CA THR A 118 1.40 12.95 8.57
C THR A 118 2.09 13.87 7.56
N LEU A 119 2.59 13.34 6.47
CA LEU A 119 3.22 14.11 5.39
C LEU A 119 2.16 14.88 4.56
N PRO A 120 2.53 16.01 3.94
CA PRO A 120 1.61 16.83 3.15
C PRO A 120 1.37 16.20 1.76
N MET A 121 0.54 15.18 1.73
CA MET A 121 0.18 14.46 0.52
C MET A 121 -1.32 14.19 0.48
N GLY A 122 -1.97 14.66 -0.56
CA GLY A 122 -3.34 14.31 -0.91
C GLY A 122 -3.45 12.89 -1.48
N GLY A 123 -4.58 12.54 -2.07
CA GLY A 123 -4.82 11.22 -2.65
C GLY A 123 -5.14 11.26 -4.12
N GLY A 124 -4.52 10.36 -4.88
CA GLY A 124 -4.80 10.15 -6.29
C GLY A 124 -4.38 8.76 -6.74
N LYS A 125 -4.88 8.35 -7.89
CA LYS A 125 -4.53 7.06 -8.52
C LYS A 125 -4.66 7.18 -10.02
N GLY A 126 -3.84 6.45 -10.76
CA GLY A 126 -3.94 6.41 -12.21
C GLY A 126 -3.55 5.06 -12.78
N GLY A 127 -3.57 4.99 -14.10
CA GLY A 127 -3.16 3.77 -14.78
C GLY A 127 -3.75 3.61 -16.17
N SER A 128 -3.61 2.41 -16.69
CA SER A 128 -4.09 2.02 -18.01
C SER A 128 -4.43 0.53 -18.04
N ASP A 129 -5.30 0.16 -18.96
CA ASP A 129 -5.58 -1.23 -19.34
C ASP A 129 -4.44 -1.89 -20.14
N PHE A 130 -3.31 -1.23 -20.30
CA PHE A 130 -2.09 -1.76 -20.88
C PHE A 130 -1.50 -2.87 -20.03
N ASP A 131 -1.15 -4.01 -20.65
CA ASP A 131 -0.44 -5.10 -20.02
C ASP A 131 1.05 -5.08 -20.42
N PRO A 132 1.97 -4.73 -19.49
CA PRO A 132 3.40 -4.73 -19.79
C PRO A 132 3.99 -6.15 -19.85
N LYS A 133 3.24 -7.17 -19.40
CA LYS A 133 3.73 -8.54 -19.37
C LYS A 133 3.92 -9.08 -20.78
N GLY A 134 5.12 -9.59 -21.06
CA GLY A 134 5.47 -10.13 -22.36
C GLY A 134 5.76 -9.08 -23.45
N LYS A 135 5.79 -7.79 -23.09
CA LYS A 135 6.21 -6.72 -23.97
C LYS A 135 7.72 -6.49 -23.91
N SER A 136 8.30 -6.07 -25.05
CA SER A 136 9.69 -5.64 -25.07
C SER A 136 9.90 -4.32 -24.32
N ASP A 137 11.12 -4.04 -23.90
CA ASP A 137 11.46 -2.75 -23.28
C ASP A 137 11.17 -1.57 -24.22
N ALA A 138 11.34 -1.76 -25.52
CA ALA A 138 11.03 -0.76 -26.54
C ALA A 138 9.52 -0.48 -26.65
N GLU A 139 8.68 -1.52 -26.58
CA GLU A 139 7.22 -1.38 -26.54
C GLU A 139 6.77 -0.65 -25.28
N VAL A 140 7.26 -1.08 -24.10
CA VAL A 140 6.93 -0.44 -22.81
C VAL A 140 7.39 1.03 -22.82
N MET A 141 8.56 1.34 -23.37
CA MET A 141 9.04 2.72 -23.48
C MET A 141 8.11 3.56 -24.37
N ARG A 142 7.74 3.08 -25.55
CA ARG A 142 6.81 3.79 -26.46
C ARG A 142 5.44 4.03 -25.81
N PHE A 143 4.92 3.01 -25.12
CA PHE A 143 3.67 3.15 -24.37
C PHE A 143 3.79 4.22 -23.27
N CYS A 144 4.82 4.15 -22.42
CA CYS A 144 5.06 5.13 -21.36
C CYS A 144 5.20 6.56 -21.88
N GLN A 145 5.89 6.74 -23.01
CA GLN A 145 6.05 8.04 -23.67
C GLN A 145 4.70 8.56 -24.18
N ALA A 146 3.90 7.72 -24.84
CA ALA A 146 2.57 8.08 -25.31
C ALA A 146 1.63 8.42 -24.15
N PHE A 147 1.63 7.60 -23.08
CA PHE A 147 0.85 7.84 -21.87
C PHE A 147 1.22 9.17 -21.21
N MET A 148 2.52 9.45 -21.03
CA MET A 148 2.98 10.69 -20.41
C MET A 148 2.73 11.92 -21.29
N SER A 149 2.69 11.78 -22.61
CA SER A 149 2.37 12.88 -23.52
C SER A 149 0.96 13.44 -23.33
N GLU A 150 0.06 12.65 -22.77
CA GLU A 150 -1.27 13.11 -22.35
C GLU A 150 -1.27 13.56 -20.87
N LEU A 151 -0.67 12.76 -19.98
CA LEU A 151 -0.75 12.99 -18.55
C LEU A 151 0.02 14.22 -18.07
N TYR A 152 1.13 14.62 -18.73
CA TYR A 152 2.05 15.67 -18.23
C TYR A 152 1.39 17.02 -17.96
N ARG A 153 0.28 17.32 -18.62
CA ARG A 153 -0.49 18.57 -18.45
C ARG A 153 -1.18 18.67 -17.09
N HIS A 154 -1.37 17.53 -16.45
CA HIS A 154 -2.23 17.38 -15.26
C HIS A 154 -1.46 17.03 -14.01
N ILE A 155 -0.14 16.82 -14.11
CA ILE A 155 0.73 16.43 -12.99
C ILE A 155 1.89 17.42 -12.84
N GLY A 156 2.51 17.39 -11.69
CA GLY A 156 3.65 18.26 -11.36
C GLY A 156 4.07 18.09 -9.91
N ALA A 157 5.22 18.64 -9.56
CA ALA A 157 5.82 18.52 -8.22
C ALA A 157 4.88 18.97 -7.09
N ASP A 158 4.11 20.04 -7.32
CA ASP A 158 3.25 20.69 -6.33
C ASP A 158 1.74 20.49 -6.64
N THR A 159 1.41 19.72 -7.69
CA THR A 159 0.03 19.47 -8.10
C THR A 159 -0.35 18.01 -7.88
N ASP A 160 0.39 17.10 -8.53
CA ASP A 160 0.08 15.67 -8.55
C ASP A 160 1.36 14.88 -8.82
N VAL A 161 1.73 14.00 -7.89
CA VAL A 161 2.98 13.23 -7.94
C VAL A 161 2.69 11.74 -8.02
N PRO A 162 2.61 11.16 -9.24
CA PRO A 162 2.42 9.72 -9.40
C PRO A 162 3.60 8.90 -8.90
N ALA A 163 3.36 7.61 -8.69
CA ALA A 163 4.36 6.62 -8.27
C ALA A 163 4.16 5.30 -9.04
N GLY A 164 4.97 4.28 -8.73
CA GLY A 164 4.73 2.93 -9.21
C GLY A 164 3.61 2.20 -8.47
N ASP A 165 3.05 1.21 -9.13
CA ASP A 165 2.09 0.22 -8.63
C ASP A 165 2.19 -1.04 -9.51
N ILE A 166 1.21 -1.94 -9.50
CA ILE A 166 1.21 -3.15 -10.34
C ILE A 166 1.49 -2.78 -11.82
N GLY A 167 2.48 -3.43 -12.42
CA GLY A 167 2.89 -3.20 -13.81
C GLY A 167 3.69 -1.90 -14.05
N VAL A 168 4.00 -1.14 -12.98
CA VAL A 168 4.82 0.08 -13.05
C VAL A 168 5.91 0.03 -12.00
N GLY A 169 7.08 -0.41 -12.40
CA GLY A 169 8.30 -0.43 -11.59
C GLY A 169 9.27 0.69 -11.93
N GLY A 170 10.52 0.54 -11.50
CA GLY A 170 11.57 1.53 -11.76
C GLY A 170 11.83 1.79 -13.24
N ARG A 171 11.69 0.76 -14.10
CA ARG A 171 11.83 0.88 -15.56
C ARG A 171 10.76 1.83 -16.13
N GLU A 172 9.50 1.57 -15.83
CA GLU A 172 8.37 2.38 -16.29
C GLU A 172 8.45 3.81 -15.74
N ILE A 173 8.78 3.97 -14.46
CA ILE A 173 9.00 5.30 -13.85
C ILE A 173 10.11 6.05 -14.59
N GLY A 174 11.18 5.36 -15.00
CA GLY A 174 12.25 5.95 -15.80
C GLY A 174 11.75 6.50 -17.14
N PHE A 175 11.01 5.69 -17.89
CA PHE A 175 10.45 6.10 -19.18
C PHE A 175 9.44 7.24 -19.05
N LEU A 176 8.57 7.18 -18.04
CA LEU A 176 7.59 8.22 -17.74
C LEU A 176 8.28 9.55 -17.36
N PHE A 177 9.28 9.48 -16.47
CA PHE A 177 10.02 10.68 -16.02
C PHE A 177 10.83 11.31 -17.16
N GLY A 178 11.49 10.49 -17.98
CA GLY A 178 12.24 10.97 -19.15
C GLY A 178 11.35 11.74 -20.11
N GLN A 179 10.15 11.25 -20.39
CA GLN A 179 9.20 11.93 -21.27
C GLN A 179 8.64 13.20 -20.63
N TYR A 180 8.28 13.18 -19.33
CA TYR A 180 7.85 14.37 -18.61
C TYR A 180 8.92 15.48 -18.67
N LYS A 181 10.17 15.12 -18.30
CA LYS A 181 11.30 16.04 -18.34
C LYS A 181 11.49 16.67 -19.73
N LYS A 182 11.36 15.86 -20.79
CA LYS A 182 11.47 16.34 -22.17
C LYS A 182 10.36 17.33 -22.52
N LEU A 183 9.11 17.05 -22.17
CA LEU A 183 7.95 17.89 -22.52
C LEU A 183 7.91 19.19 -21.72
N ARG A 184 8.27 19.14 -20.44
CA ARG A 184 8.25 20.30 -19.54
C ARG A 184 9.53 21.12 -19.59
N ASN A 185 10.63 20.54 -20.06
CA ASN A 185 11.98 21.08 -19.94
C ASN A 185 12.36 21.40 -18.47
N GLU A 186 11.94 20.55 -17.55
CA GLU A 186 12.11 20.72 -16.10
C GLU A 186 12.61 19.42 -15.48
N PHE A 187 13.53 19.51 -14.51
CA PHE A 187 13.91 18.43 -13.64
C PHE A 187 13.36 18.70 -12.25
N THR A 188 12.21 18.10 -11.93
CA THR A 188 11.45 18.39 -10.71
C THR A 188 11.22 17.14 -9.85
N SER A 189 10.56 17.30 -8.70
CA SER A 189 10.14 16.21 -7.81
C SER A 189 8.88 15.46 -8.28
N VAL A 190 8.44 15.64 -9.52
CA VAL A 190 7.38 14.84 -10.12
C VAL A 190 7.77 13.38 -10.22
N LEU A 191 6.84 12.46 -10.00
CA LEU A 191 7.04 11.02 -9.89
C LEU A 191 7.96 10.61 -8.73
N THR A 192 7.62 9.49 -8.10
CA THR A 192 8.47 8.83 -7.10
C THR A 192 8.72 7.37 -7.48
N GLY A 193 9.76 6.77 -6.87
CA GLY A 193 10.30 5.49 -7.29
C GLY A 193 11.38 5.64 -8.36
N LYS A 194 12.01 6.82 -8.40
CA LYS A 194 13.13 7.11 -9.31
C LYS A 194 14.39 6.33 -8.93
N GLY A 195 15.27 6.14 -9.89
CA GLY A 195 16.58 5.57 -9.65
C GLY A 195 17.46 6.49 -8.79
N LEU A 196 18.36 5.92 -8.00
CA LEU A 196 19.22 6.66 -7.06
C LEU A 196 20.08 7.74 -7.74
N THR A 197 20.47 7.50 -8.98
CA THR A 197 21.31 8.44 -9.76
C THR A 197 20.56 9.67 -10.28
N TRP A 198 19.22 9.69 -10.16
CA TRP A 198 18.38 10.76 -10.71
C TRP A 198 17.19 11.11 -9.81
N GLY A 199 17.41 11.10 -8.50
CA GLY A 199 16.47 11.64 -7.51
C GLY A 199 15.71 10.59 -6.70
N GLY A 200 16.04 9.30 -6.80
CA GLY A 200 15.47 8.25 -5.96
C GLY A 200 15.94 8.32 -4.51
N SER A 201 15.16 7.76 -3.62
CA SER A 201 15.47 7.65 -2.18
C SER A 201 15.98 6.27 -1.83
N LEU A 202 17.01 6.21 -0.99
CA LEU A 202 17.37 5.00 -0.26
C LEU A 202 16.18 4.52 0.59
N ILE A 203 16.17 3.27 0.98
CA ILE A 203 15.09 2.62 1.76
C ILE A 203 13.75 2.53 0.99
N ARG A 204 13.63 3.04 -0.23
CA ARG A 204 12.33 2.97 -0.95
C ARG A 204 11.91 1.52 -1.27
N PRO A 205 12.79 0.61 -1.74
CA PRO A 205 12.45 -0.79 -1.93
C PRO A 205 12.04 -1.49 -0.63
N GLU A 206 12.75 -1.19 0.46
CA GLU A 206 12.58 -1.82 1.76
C GLU A 206 11.35 -1.33 2.52
N ALA A 207 10.93 -0.13 2.24
CA ALA A 207 10.05 0.68 3.09
C ALA A 207 8.72 0.02 3.47
N THR A 208 8.10 -0.74 2.58
CA THR A 208 6.82 -1.39 2.87
C THR A 208 7.01 -2.52 3.88
N GLY A 209 7.98 -3.39 3.65
CA GLY A 209 8.31 -4.49 4.57
C GLY A 209 8.79 -3.97 5.92
N TYR A 210 9.71 -3.01 5.91
CA TYR A 210 10.21 -2.37 7.14
C TYR A 210 9.07 -1.70 7.92
N GLY A 211 8.24 -0.93 7.25
CA GLY A 211 7.09 -0.26 7.88
C GLY A 211 6.12 -1.23 8.55
N THR A 212 5.85 -2.37 7.89
CA THR A 212 4.98 -3.41 8.44
C THR A 212 5.54 -3.98 9.76
N VAL A 213 6.84 -4.24 9.80
CA VAL A 213 7.51 -4.75 11.00
C VAL A 213 7.59 -3.69 12.10
N TYR A 214 7.87 -2.43 11.77
CA TYR A 214 7.86 -1.32 12.74
C TYR A 214 6.47 -1.12 13.35
N PHE A 215 5.42 -1.24 12.54
CA PHE A 215 4.05 -1.14 13.04
C PHE A 215 3.71 -2.29 13.98
N ALA A 216 4.08 -3.53 13.63
CA ALA A 216 3.92 -4.70 14.49
C ALA A 216 4.67 -4.54 15.82
N GLN A 217 5.92 -4.02 15.78
CA GLN A 217 6.70 -3.70 16.98
C GLN A 217 5.97 -2.69 17.88
N SER A 218 5.43 -1.61 17.31
CA SER A 218 4.69 -0.60 18.06
C SER A 218 3.42 -1.18 18.69
N MET A 219 2.71 -2.07 17.98
CA MET A 219 1.56 -2.78 18.55
C MET A 219 1.93 -3.66 19.74
N LEU A 220 3.01 -4.43 19.65
CA LEU A 220 3.49 -5.27 20.75
C LEU A 220 3.87 -4.44 21.97
N GLN A 221 4.52 -3.28 21.77
CA GLN A 221 4.91 -2.37 22.85
C GLN A 221 3.70 -1.87 23.67
N THR A 222 2.50 -1.76 23.09
CA THR A 222 1.27 -1.43 23.84
C THR A 222 0.90 -2.48 24.89
N LYS A 223 1.45 -3.70 24.75
CA LYS A 223 1.25 -4.82 25.68
C LYS A 223 2.51 -5.10 26.53
N GLY A 224 3.51 -4.22 26.49
CA GLY A 224 4.79 -4.43 27.17
C GLY A 224 5.64 -5.56 26.56
N ASP A 225 5.35 -5.93 25.33
CA ASP A 225 5.98 -7.04 24.59
C ASP A 225 6.91 -6.52 23.49
N LYS A 226 7.73 -7.38 22.88
CA LYS A 226 8.73 -7.03 21.86
C LYS A 226 8.82 -8.09 20.77
N LEU A 227 9.41 -7.73 19.63
CA LEU A 227 9.63 -8.64 18.51
C LEU A 227 10.71 -9.69 18.78
N GLU A 228 11.71 -9.36 19.60
CA GLU A 228 12.84 -10.24 19.91
C GLU A 228 12.37 -11.60 20.42
N GLY A 229 12.85 -12.67 19.81
CA GLY A 229 12.51 -14.06 20.13
C GLY A 229 11.15 -14.54 19.62
N LYS A 230 10.29 -13.68 19.07
CA LYS A 230 8.97 -14.07 18.55
C LYS A 230 9.09 -14.88 17.28
N ARG A 231 8.21 -15.87 17.14
CA ARG A 231 8.05 -16.67 15.92
C ARG A 231 7.16 -15.91 14.95
N VAL A 232 7.65 -15.64 13.76
CA VAL A 232 6.97 -14.84 12.75
C VAL A 232 6.71 -15.69 11.51
N VAL A 233 5.46 -15.80 11.11
CA VAL A 233 5.05 -16.40 9.83
C VAL A 233 4.83 -15.26 8.83
N ILE A 234 5.53 -15.35 7.69
CA ILE A 234 5.44 -14.37 6.60
C ILE A 234 4.98 -15.11 5.35
N SER A 235 3.96 -14.58 4.67
CA SER A 235 3.58 -15.05 3.33
C SER A 235 4.26 -14.23 2.24
N GLY A 236 4.41 -14.83 1.07
CA GLY A 236 5.09 -14.22 -0.06
C GLY A 236 6.59 -14.45 -0.05
N SER A 237 7.22 -14.07 -1.15
CA SER A 237 8.67 -14.07 -1.38
C SER A 237 9.11 -12.93 -2.29
N GLY A 238 8.20 -11.98 -2.55
CA GLY A 238 8.49 -10.76 -3.29
C GLY A 238 9.03 -9.64 -2.37
N ASN A 239 9.14 -8.44 -2.91
CA ASN A 239 9.75 -7.28 -2.28
C ASN A 239 9.28 -7.05 -0.83
N VAL A 240 7.97 -7.00 -0.58
CA VAL A 240 7.44 -6.74 0.77
C VAL A 240 7.83 -7.84 1.74
N ALA A 241 7.71 -9.11 1.34
CA ALA A 241 8.07 -10.25 2.18
C ALA A 241 9.57 -10.31 2.47
N GLN A 242 10.43 -10.09 1.47
CA GLN A 242 11.89 -10.08 1.63
C GLN A 242 12.33 -9.06 2.67
N TYR A 243 11.85 -7.84 2.57
CA TYR A 243 12.23 -6.78 3.50
C TYR A 243 11.50 -6.84 4.85
N ALA A 244 10.33 -7.46 4.92
CA ALA A 244 9.73 -7.83 6.21
C ALA A 244 10.58 -8.89 6.93
N CYS A 245 11.09 -9.91 6.21
CA CYS A 245 12.04 -10.88 6.75
C CYS A 245 13.30 -10.18 7.26
N GLU A 246 13.93 -9.32 6.45
CA GLU A 246 15.15 -8.60 6.81
C GLU A 246 14.98 -7.81 8.11
N LYS A 247 13.94 -6.98 8.19
CA LYS A 247 13.72 -6.15 9.38
C LYS A 247 13.33 -6.98 10.59
N ALA A 248 12.53 -8.04 10.43
CA ALA A 248 12.18 -8.94 11.52
C ALA A 248 13.42 -9.65 12.11
N ILE A 249 14.33 -10.13 11.26
CA ILE A 249 15.60 -10.73 11.66
C ILE A 249 16.46 -9.70 12.39
N GLN A 250 16.62 -8.48 11.85
CA GLN A 250 17.39 -7.40 12.48
C GLN A 250 16.87 -7.03 13.88
N LEU A 251 15.56 -7.18 14.12
CA LEU A 251 14.93 -6.94 15.43
C LEU A 251 14.85 -8.19 16.32
N GLY A 252 15.56 -9.25 15.95
CA GLY A 252 15.71 -10.47 16.75
C GLY A 252 14.54 -11.44 16.70
N ALA A 253 13.62 -11.29 15.76
CA ALA A 253 12.52 -12.23 15.56
C ALA A 253 12.97 -13.47 14.77
N LYS A 254 12.24 -14.56 14.91
CA LYS A 254 12.47 -15.83 14.23
C LYS A 254 11.49 -15.96 13.08
N VAL A 255 11.91 -15.70 11.85
CA VAL A 255 11.10 -15.86 10.65
C VAL A 255 11.02 -17.33 10.30
N LEU A 256 9.80 -17.89 10.28
CA LEU A 256 9.58 -19.32 10.09
C LEU A 256 9.18 -19.69 8.68
N THR A 257 8.66 -18.79 7.86
CA THR A 257 8.14 -19.14 6.53
C THR A 257 8.40 -18.05 5.49
N VAL A 258 8.52 -18.50 4.25
CA VAL A 258 8.31 -17.69 3.03
C VAL A 258 7.48 -18.53 2.06
N SER A 259 6.68 -17.92 1.19
CA SER A 259 5.77 -18.62 0.31
C SER A 259 5.68 -18.03 -1.09
N ASP A 260 5.12 -18.78 -2.01
CA ASP A 260 4.61 -18.29 -3.28
C ASP A 260 3.25 -18.94 -3.60
N SER A 261 2.74 -18.78 -4.81
CA SER A 261 1.44 -19.34 -5.22
C SER A 261 1.40 -20.88 -5.21
N ASN A 262 2.55 -21.56 -5.13
CA ASN A 262 2.65 -23.00 -5.21
C ASN A 262 2.88 -23.67 -3.85
N GLY A 263 3.13 -22.87 -2.78
CA GLY A 263 3.34 -23.42 -1.45
C GLY A 263 4.30 -22.58 -0.61
N PHE A 264 4.81 -23.16 0.48
CA PHE A 264 5.72 -22.45 1.37
C PHE A 264 6.90 -23.31 1.82
N ALA A 265 8.01 -22.64 2.12
CA ALA A 265 9.18 -23.21 2.78
C ALA A 265 9.11 -22.95 4.28
N LEU A 266 9.43 -23.97 5.09
CA LEU A 266 9.47 -23.90 6.56
C LEU A 266 10.90 -23.91 7.05
N PHE A 267 11.26 -22.89 7.81
CA PHE A 267 12.55 -22.78 8.50
C PHE A 267 12.52 -23.48 9.86
N PRO A 268 13.69 -23.89 10.40
CA PRO A 268 13.80 -24.41 11.75
C PRO A 268 13.31 -23.41 12.81
N ASP A 269 13.06 -23.86 14.03
CA ASP A 269 12.64 -23.03 15.16
C ASP A 269 13.62 -21.90 15.50
N SER A 270 14.87 -22.00 15.05
CA SER A 270 15.86 -20.90 15.13
C SER A 270 15.53 -19.72 14.21
N GLY A 271 14.67 -19.93 13.21
CA GLY A 271 14.29 -18.96 12.20
C GLY A 271 15.26 -18.92 10.99
N MET A 272 14.85 -18.11 10.00
CA MET A 272 15.65 -17.80 8.81
C MET A 272 16.93 -17.05 9.18
N THR A 273 18.05 -17.40 8.58
CA THR A 273 19.32 -16.67 8.71
C THR A 273 19.46 -15.59 7.63
N GLU A 274 20.36 -14.60 7.86
CA GLU A 274 20.69 -13.57 6.86
C GLU A 274 21.24 -14.17 5.56
N ALA A 275 22.02 -15.23 5.63
CA ALA A 275 22.52 -15.93 4.44
C ALA A 275 21.40 -16.57 3.64
N GLN A 276 20.41 -17.17 4.30
CA GLN A 276 19.23 -17.73 3.66
C GLN A 276 18.35 -16.63 3.04
N LEU A 277 18.23 -15.47 3.69
CA LEU A 277 17.54 -14.31 3.11
C LEU A 277 18.23 -13.81 1.84
N THR A 278 19.56 -13.68 1.87
CA THR A 278 20.35 -13.30 0.68
C THR A 278 20.12 -14.26 -0.48
N ALA A 279 20.12 -15.56 -0.20
CA ALA A 279 19.84 -16.60 -1.22
C ALA A 279 18.40 -16.49 -1.76
N LEU A 280 17.41 -16.14 -0.92
CA LEU A 280 16.04 -15.93 -1.36
C LEU A 280 15.95 -14.72 -2.30
N ILE A 281 16.60 -13.61 -1.96
CA ILE A 281 16.62 -12.39 -2.78
C ILE A 281 17.25 -12.69 -4.15
N GLU A 282 18.39 -13.37 -4.18
CA GLU A 282 19.05 -13.79 -5.41
C GLU A 282 18.13 -14.66 -6.27
N LEU A 283 17.52 -15.68 -5.68
CA LEU A 283 16.59 -16.58 -6.38
C LEU A 283 15.42 -15.80 -7.00
N LYS A 284 14.84 -14.83 -6.28
CA LYS A 284 13.64 -14.10 -6.73
C LYS A 284 13.96 -12.98 -7.71
N GLU A 285 14.98 -12.20 -7.44
CA GLU A 285 15.27 -10.98 -8.21
C GLU A 285 16.17 -11.24 -9.43
N VAL A 286 17.08 -12.21 -9.33
CA VAL A 286 18.03 -12.52 -10.41
C VAL A 286 17.56 -13.74 -11.22
N ARG A 287 17.33 -14.88 -10.56
CA ARG A 287 16.98 -16.15 -11.22
C ARG A 287 15.49 -16.25 -11.55
N ARG A 288 14.62 -15.51 -10.85
CA ARG A 288 13.15 -15.48 -11.01
C ARG A 288 12.49 -16.86 -10.84
N GLU A 289 13.03 -17.68 -9.96
CA GLU A 289 12.57 -19.05 -9.70
C GLU A 289 11.56 -19.12 -8.55
N ARG A 290 11.05 -20.34 -8.30
CA ARG A 290 10.02 -20.62 -7.31
C ARG A 290 10.61 -20.95 -5.94
N VAL A 291 9.80 -20.74 -4.88
CA VAL A 291 10.17 -21.06 -3.49
C VAL A 291 10.45 -22.56 -3.31
N SER A 292 9.86 -23.44 -4.12
CA SER A 292 10.19 -24.87 -4.11
C SER A 292 11.65 -25.16 -4.46
N VAL A 293 12.23 -24.42 -5.41
CA VAL A 293 13.65 -24.52 -5.78
C VAL A 293 14.52 -24.04 -4.62
N TYR A 294 14.17 -22.87 -4.06
CA TYR A 294 14.83 -22.33 -2.89
C TYR A 294 14.86 -23.32 -1.71
N ALA A 295 13.71 -23.90 -1.37
CA ALA A 295 13.59 -24.86 -0.27
C ALA A 295 14.52 -26.07 -0.48
N LYS A 296 14.58 -26.60 -1.71
CA LYS A 296 15.46 -27.71 -2.07
C LYS A 296 16.94 -27.33 -1.91
N GLU A 297 17.34 -26.16 -2.40
CA GLU A 297 18.74 -25.69 -2.30
C GLU A 297 19.17 -25.41 -0.87
N GLN A 298 18.25 -24.92 -0.02
CA GLN A 298 18.53 -24.63 1.39
C GLN A 298 18.29 -25.83 2.33
N GLY A 299 17.88 -26.99 1.81
CA GLY A 299 17.57 -28.16 2.63
C GLY A 299 16.37 -27.97 3.57
N LEU A 300 15.42 -27.13 3.18
CA LEU A 300 14.21 -26.82 3.96
C LEU A 300 13.05 -27.75 3.58
N GLN A 301 12.15 -27.95 4.54
CA GLN A 301 10.88 -28.60 4.26
C GLN A 301 10.00 -27.68 3.40
N TYR A 302 9.41 -28.25 2.33
CA TYR A 302 8.50 -27.55 1.43
C TYR A 302 7.12 -28.19 1.49
N PHE A 303 6.09 -27.33 1.59
CA PHE A 303 4.69 -27.76 1.64
C PHE A 303 3.98 -27.26 0.38
N GLU A 304 3.84 -28.16 -0.57
CA GLU A 304 3.21 -27.88 -1.87
C GLU A 304 1.72 -27.61 -1.72
N ASN A 305 1.18 -26.63 -2.46
CA ASN A 305 -0.24 -26.23 -2.49
C ASN A 305 -0.84 -25.90 -1.11
N GLN A 306 0.00 -25.51 -0.16
CA GLN A 306 -0.43 -25.11 1.18
C GLN A 306 -0.05 -23.65 1.47
N LYS A 307 -0.89 -23.01 2.29
CA LYS A 307 -0.62 -21.68 2.86
C LYS A 307 0.13 -21.81 4.18
N PRO A 308 0.94 -20.83 4.59
CA PRO A 308 1.76 -20.92 5.81
C PRO A 308 1.00 -20.77 7.13
N TRP A 309 -0.30 -20.47 7.08
CA TRP A 309 -1.10 -20.07 8.24
C TRP A 309 -1.35 -21.20 9.26
N GLY A 310 -1.06 -22.44 8.90
CA GLY A 310 -1.05 -23.60 9.81
C GLY A 310 0.16 -23.67 10.73
N VAL A 311 1.24 -22.95 10.43
CA VAL A 311 2.46 -22.94 11.24
C VAL A 311 2.24 -22.16 12.53
N LYS A 312 2.57 -22.77 13.67
CA LYS A 312 2.42 -22.11 14.99
C LYS A 312 3.35 -20.90 15.11
N CYS A 313 2.76 -19.73 15.33
CA CYS A 313 3.51 -18.47 15.41
C CYS A 313 2.91 -17.52 16.45
N ASP A 314 3.70 -16.53 16.82
CA ASP A 314 3.26 -15.43 17.68
C ASP A 314 2.76 -14.25 16.83
N ILE A 315 3.35 -14.06 15.65
CA ILE A 315 3.06 -12.94 14.73
C ILE A 315 2.84 -13.49 13.33
N ALA A 316 1.82 -13.00 12.62
CA ALA A 316 1.60 -13.28 11.21
C ALA A 316 1.66 -11.98 10.39
N LEU A 317 2.47 -12.00 9.32
CA LEU A 317 2.64 -10.88 8.39
C LEU A 317 2.21 -11.32 6.98
N PRO A 318 0.95 -11.09 6.58
CA PRO A 318 0.51 -11.36 5.23
C PRO A 318 1.13 -10.35 4.24
N CYS A 319 2.09 -10.82 3.43
CA CYS A 319 2.91 -9.98 2.55
C CYS A 319 2.84 -10.37 1.06
N ALA A 320 1.91 -11.25 0.67
CA ALA A 320 1.84 -11.75 -0.70
C ALA A 320 0.79 -11.02 -1.54
N THR A 321 -0.49 -11.39 -1.42
CA THR A 321 -1.54 -10.92 -2.32
C THR A 321 -2.84 -10.59 -1.60
N GLN A 322 -3.72 -9.87 -2.31
CA GLN A 322 -5.08 -9.61 -1.85
C GLN A 322 -5.84 -10.93 -1.60
N ASN A 323 -6.63 -10.95 -0.52
CA ASN A 323 -7.49 -12.08 -0.11
C ASN A 323 -6.76 -13.42 0.07
N GLU A 324 -5.48 -13.39 0.43
CA GLU A 324 -4.71 -14.60 0.67
C GLU A 324 -5.03 -15.31 2.00
N LEU A 325 -5.59 -14.59 2.97
CA LEU A 325 -5.92 -15.05 4.31
C LEU A 325 -7.43 -14.99 4.51
N ASP A 326 -8.08 -16.14 4.53
CA ASP A 326 -9.53 -16.27 4.69
C ASP A 326 -9.96 -16.55 6.13
N GLY A 327 -11.28 -16.69 6.37
CA GLY A 327 -11.80 -16.93 7.71
C GLY A 327 -11.35 -18.23 8.35
N LYS A 328 -11.04 -19.28 7.55
CA LYS A 328 -10.50 -20.57 8.05
C LYS A 328 -9.04 -20.41 8.46
N ASP A 329 -8.27 -19.69 7.66
CA ASP A 329 -6.88 -19.35 7.96
C ASP A 329 -6.80 -18.55 9.26
N ALA A 330 -7.68 -17.56 9.44
CA ALA A 330 -7.76 -16.75 10.65
C ALA A 330 -8.12 -17.60 11.89
N ALA A 331 -9.08 -18.50 11.78
CA ALA A 331 -9.43 -19.42 12.86
C ALA A 331 -8.25 -20.33 13.24
N THR A 332 -7.48 -20.80 12.25
CA THR A 332 -6.29 -21.61 12.47
C THR A 332 -5.19 -20.83 13.19
N LEU A 333 -4.90 -19.60 12.77
CA LEU A 333 -3.94 -18.72 13.42
C LEU A 333 -4.32 -18.45 14.87
N LEU A 334 -5.60 -18.16 15.14
CA LEU A 334 -6.12 -17.91 16.49
C LEU A 334 -6.02 -19.17 17.38
N ALA A 335 -6.37 -20.33 16.85
CA ALA A 335 -6.24 -21.60 17.55
C ALA A 335 -4.77 -21.93 17.90
N ASN A 336 -3.84 -21.52 17.03
CA ASN A 336 -2.40 -21.67 17.25
C ASN A 336 -1.79 -20.60 18.16
N GLY A 337 -2.60 -19.65 18.65
CA GLY A 337 -2.19 -18.66 19.65
C GLY A 337 -1.50 -17.43 19.07
N VAL A 338 -1.78 -17.03 17.82
CA VAL A 338 -1.28 -15.77 17.25
C VAL A 338 -1.75 -14.58 18.11
N ILE A 339 -0.85 -13.67 18.42
CA ILE A 339 -1.15 -12.47 19.22
C ILE A 339 -1.17 -11.19 18.39
N CYS A 340 -0.52 -11.20 17.22
CA CYS A 340 -0.39 -10.03 16.36
C CYS A 340 -0.48 -10.42 14.88
N VAL A 341 -1.30 -9.69 14.13
CA VAL A 341 -1.38 -9.76 12.67
C VAL A 341 -1.21 -8.36 12.11
N ALA A 342 -0.20 -8.14 11.25
CA ALA A 342 0.04 -6.86 10.58
C ALA A 342 0.15 -7.07 9.08
N GLU A 343 -0.73 -6.43 8.33
CA GLU A 343 -0.83 -6.61 6.88
C GLU A 343 0.28 -5.87 6.12
N GLY A 344 1.13 -6.60 5.43
CA GLY A 344 2.14 -6.04 4.51
C GLY A 344 1.62 -5.85 3.09
N ALA A 345 0.75 -6.75 2.63
CA ALA A 345 0.05 -6.62 1.35
C ALA A 345 -1.15 -5.65 1.46
N ASN A 346 -1.74 -5.29 0.32
CA ASN A 346 -2.99 -4.54 0.30
C ASN A 346 -4.18 -5.50 0.40
N MET A 347 -4.99 -5.35 1.44
CA MET A 347 -6.18 -6.17 1.74
C MET A 347 -5.93 -7.69 1.65
N PRO A 348 -4.92 -8.24 2.33
CA PRO A 348 -4.62 -9.67 2.27
C PRO A 348 -5.65 -10.51 3.03
N SER A 349 -6.31 -9.96 4.05
CA SER A 349 -7.33 -10.64 4.84
C SER A 349 -8.72 -10.40 4.25
N THR A 350 -9.54 -11.46 4.17
CA THR A 350 -10.96 -11.31 3.82
C THR A 350 -11.74 -10.69 4.98
N LEU A 351 -12.96 -10.21 4.73
CA LEU A 351 -13.80 -9.61 5.77
C LEU A 351 -14.04 -10.57 6.93
N GLU A 352 -14.29 -11.85 6.65
CA GLU A 352 -14.49 -12.88 7.67
C GLU A 352 -13.23 -13.07 8.56
N ALA A 353 -12.05 -12.96 7.96
CA ALA A 353 -10.79 -13.04 8.69
C ALA A 353 -10.61 -11.82 9.61
N VAL A 354 -10.87 -10.62 9.09
CA VAL A 354 -10.82 -9.36 9.86
C VAL A 354 -11.78 -9.42 11.03
N GLU A 355 -13.03 -9.83 10.82
CA GLU A 355 -14.04 -9.98 11.88
C GLU A 355 -13.60 -10.99 12.96
N ALA A 356 -12.98 -12.12 12.55
CA ALA A 356 -12.46 -13.11 13.50
C ALA A 356 -11.35 -12.51 14.38
N PHE A 357 -10.41 -11.77 13.82
CA PHE A 357 -9.33 -11.13 14.58
C PHE A 357 -9.85 -10.05 15.53
N LEU A 358 -10.79 -9.20 15.08
CA LEU A 358 -11.40 -8.17 15.90
C LEU A 358 -12.21 -8.77 17.05
N LYS A 359 -12.98 -9.85 16.80
CA LYS A 359 -13.75 -10.57 17.82
C LYS A 359 -12.83 -11.22 18.86
N ALA A 360 -11.71 -11.78 18.44
CA ALA A 360 -10.70 -12.35 19.33
C ALA A 360 -9.89 -11.28 20.09
N LYS A 361 -10.03 -10.01 19.73
CA LYS A 361 -9.32 -8.86 20.34
C LYS A 361 -7.79 -9.00 20.33
N ILE A 362 -7.23 -9.66 19.34
CA ILE A 362 -5.78 -9.67 19.12
C ILE A 362 -5.31 -8.33 18.54
N LEU A 363 -4.00 -8.13 18.48
CA LEU A 363 -3.40 -6.98 17.80
C LEU A 363 -3.52 -7.20 16.29
N TYR A 364 -4.49 -6.57 15.65
CA TYR A 364 -4.70 -6.65 14.20
C TYR A 364 -4.58 -5.27 13.54
N ALA A 365 -3.69 -5.13 12.57
CA ALA A 365 -3.48 -3.90 11.83
C ALA A 365 -3.84 -4.05 10.34
N PRO A 366 -4.73 -3.20 9.79
CA PRO A 366 -5.07 -3.18 8.38
C PRO A 366 -3.91 -2.64 7.55
N GLY A 367 -3.78 -3.11 6.31
CA GLY A 367 -2.70 -2.73 5.40
C GLY A 367 -2.55 -1.22 5.19
N LYS A 368 -3.66 -0.46 5.14
CA LYS A 368 -3.59 1.01 4.99
C LYS A 368 -2.79 1.71 6.09
N ALA A 369 -2.66 1.11 7.28
CA ALA A 369 -1.84 1.61 8.37
C ALA A 369 -0.47 0.93 8.39
N SER A 370 -0.42 -0.41 8.47
CA SER A 370 0.82 -1.16 8.65
C SER A 370 1.75 -1.14 7.44
N ASN A 371 1.22 -1.12 6.21
CA ASN A 371 2.04 -1.08 4.99
C ASN A 371 2.29 0.34 4.43
N ALA A 372 1.96 1.37 5.17
CA ALA A 372 2.12 2.76 4.74
C ALA A 372 3.60 3.20 4.57
N GLY A 373 4.56 2.37 4.96
CA GLY A 373 6.00 2.66 4.83
C GLY A 373 6.41 3.01 3.40
N GLY A 374 5.86 2.32 2.41
CA GLY A 374 6.16 2.59 1.00
C GLY A 374 5.76 4.01 0.57
N VAL A 375 4.57 4.47 0.89
CA VAL A 375 4.11 5.82 0.56
C VAL A 375 4.78 6.87 1.45
N ALA A 376 5.07 6.55 2.71
CA ALA A 376 5.84 7.42 3.59
C ALA A 376 7.22 7.73 3.00
N THR A 377 7.96 6.71 2.56
CA THR A 377 9.27 6.91 1.92
C THR A 377 9.15 7.60 0.55
N SER A 378 8.04 7.41 -0.17
CA SER A 378 7.78 8.22 -1.38
C SER A 378 7.63 9.71 -1.04
N GLY A 379 6.97 10.06 0.07
CA GLY A 379 6.91 11.44 0.56
C GLY A 379 8.29 11.98 1.00
N LEU A 380 9.12 11.13 1.61
CA LEU A 380 10.50 11.49 1.92
C LEU A 380 11.34 11.70 0.64
N GLU A 381 11.10 10.93 -0.42
CA GLU A 381 11.73 11.14 -1.74
C GLU A 381 11.32 12.50 -2.31
N MET A 382 10.02 12.86 -2.24
CA MET A 382 9.55 14.18 -2.65
C MET A 382 10.27 15.29 -1.87
N SER A 383 10.39 15.16 -0.56
CA SER A 383 11.10 16.13 0.30
C SER A 383 12.56 16.29 -0.10
N GLN A 384 13.28 15.18 -0.28
CA GLN A 384 14.68 15.18 -0.71
C GLN A 384 14.84 15.86 -2.09
N ASN A 385 13.95 15.58 -3.02
CA ASN A 385 13.97 16.18 -4.36
C ASN A 385 13.69 17.68 -4.30
N HIS A 386 12.74 18.10 -3.48
CA HIS A 386 12.38 19.52 -3.35
C HIS A 386 13.51 20.36 -2.79
N ILE A 387 14.22 19.87 -1.78
CA ILE A 387 15.40 20.55 -1.20
C ILE A 387 16.70 20.24 -1.96
N ARG A 388 16.67 19.38 -2.99
CA ARG A 388 17.82 18.95 -3.80
C ARG A 388 18.96 18.33 -2.99
N LEU A 389 18.63 17.54 -1.98
CA LEU A 389 19.58 16.79 -1.15
C LEU A 389 19.20 15.31 -1.10
N SER A 390 20.22 14.45 -1.03
CA SER A 390 20.03 13.03 -0.73
C SER A 390 20.37 12.77 0.73
N TRP A 391 19.54 11.99 1.40
CA TRP A 391 19.76 11.59 2.78
C TRP A 391 20.43 10.21 2.84
N SER A 392 21.22 9.99 3.91
CA SER A 392 21.81 8.66 4.17
C SER A 392 20.73 7.62 4.46
N ARG A 393 21.08 6.34 4.33
CA ARG A 393 20.20 5.20 4.61
C ARG A 393 19.65 5.27 6.05
N GLU A 394 20.51 5.56 7.01
CA GLU A 394 20.15 5.66 8.43
C GLU A 394 19.16 6.81 8.68
N LYS A 395 19.37 7.94 8.01
CA LYS A 395 18.47 9.09 8.14
C LYS A 395 17.08 8.81 7.55
N VAL A 396 17.01 8.12 6.43
CA VAL A 396 15.72 7.74 5.82
C VAL A 396 15.02 6.67 6.66
N ASP A 397 15.75 5.64 7.12
CA ASP A 397 15.19 4.58 7.97
C ASP A 397 14.67 5.13 9.30
N LYS A 398 15.43 6.02 9.95
CA LYS A 398 14.97 6.71 11.18
C LYS A 398 13.69 7.48 10.96
N ARG A 399 13.58 8.24 9.85
CA ARG A 399 12.36 8.99 9.53
C ARG A 399 11.20 8.06 9.21
N LEU A 400 11.45 6.94 8.52
CA LEU A 400 10.45 5.92 8.29
C LEU A 400 9.93 5.33 9.60
N PHE A 401 10.83 4.97 10.52
CA PHE A 401 10.47 4.49 11.85
C PHE A 401 9.59 5.51 12.59
N ASP A 402 9.99 6.79 12.62
CA ASP A 402 9.24 7.86 13.29
C ASP A 402 7.84 8.03 12.68
N ILE A 403 7.72 7.98 11.35
CA ILE A 403 6.43 8.07 10.67
C ILE A 403 5.56 6.86 11.02
N MET A 404 6.09 5.64 10.99
CA MET A 404 5.31 4.44 11.33
C MET A 404 4.85 4.46 12.79
N THR A 405 5.67 4.96 13.71
CA THR A 405 5.31 5.18 15.11
C THR A 405 4.16 6.19 15.22
N ASN A 406 4.24 7.32 14.53
CA ASN A 406 3.17 8.32 14.51
C ASN A 406 1.86 7.77 13.92
N ILE A 407 1.93 6.95 12.86
CA ILE A 407 0.73 6.28 12.32
C ILE A 407 0.09 5.40 13.39
N HIS A 408 0.90 4.61 14.08
CA HIS A 408 0.43 3.74 15.15
C HIS A 408 -0.22 4.54 16.29
N GLU A 409 0.43 5.60 16.78
CA GLU A 409 -0.11 6.47 17.83
C GLU A 409 -1.44 7.11 17.45
N ASN A 410 -1.57 7.59 16.19
CA ASN A 410 -2.82 8.12 15.68
C ASN A 410 -3.93 7.06 15.61
N CYS A 411 -3.60 5.82 15.22
CA CYS A 411 -4.56 4.71 15.25
C CYS A 411 -5.01 4.39 16.68
N VAL A 412 -4.09 4.38 17.64
CA VAL A 412 -4.40 4.16 19.06
C VAL A 412 -5.30 5.27 19.62
N ALA A 413 -4.96 6.53 19.37
CA ALA A 413 -5.71 7.70 19.84
C ALA A 413 -7.15 7.74 19.31
N ASN A 414 -7.41 7.21 18.13
CA ASN A 414 -8.73 7.26 17.48
C ASN A 414 -9.48 5.91 17.49
N GLY A 415 -8.81 4.81 17.85
CA GLY A 415 -9.39 3.46 17.80
C GLY A 415 -9.52 2.77 19.13
N THR A 416 -9.08 3.39 20.24
CA THR A 416 -9.11 2.73 21.56
C THR A 416 -10.40 3.01 22.30
N GLU A 417 -11.10 1.94 22.63
CA GLU A 417 -12.30 1.95 23.50
C GLU A 417 -12.21 0.80 24.51
N ASN A 418 -12.52 1.05 25.78
CA ASN A 418 -12.55 0.04 26.85
C ASN A 418 -11.25 -0.81 26.95
N GLY A 419 -10.09 -0.19 26.76
CA GLY A 419 -8.77 -0.85 26.85
C GLY A 419 -8.39 -1.74 25.66
N TYR A 420 -9.18 -1.75 24.61
CA TYR A 420 -8.89 -2.41 23.33
C TYR A 420 -8.76 -1.40 22.19
N THR A 421 -7.73 -1.56 21.38
CA THR A 421 -7.52 -0.73 20.19
C THR A 421 -7.99 -1.48 18.94
N ASN A 422 -9.07 -0.99 18.33
CA ASN A 422 -9.48 -1.39 16.99
C ASN A 422 -8.70 -0.55 15.97
N TYR A 423 -7.61 -1.10 15.43
CA TYR A 423 -6.74 -0.38 14.47
C TYR A 423 -7.42 -0.10 13.13
N VAL A 424 -8.46 -0.86 12.74
CA VAL A 424 -9.25 -0.60 11.52
C VAL A 424 -10.01 0.71 11.68
N ASN A 425 -10.78 0.84 12.76
CA ASN A 425 -11.50 2.08 13.08
C ASN A 425 -10.53 3.23 13.33
N GLY A 426 -9.45 2.97 14.07
CA GLY A 426 -8.41 3.96 14.37
C GLY A 426 -7.79 4.56 13.11
N ALA A 427 -7.43 3.73 12.14
CA ALA A 427 -6.86 4.17 10.87
C ALA A 427 -7.87 4.98 10.03
N ASN A 428 -9.11 4.48 9.89
CA ASN A 428 -10.14 5.18 9.12
C ASN A 428 -10.52 6.52 9.75
N ILE A 429 -10.72 6.58 11.07
CA ILE A 429 -11.07 7.81 11.78
C ILE A 429 -9.91 8.82 11.76
N ALA A 430 -8.67 8.40 12.04
CA ALA A 430 -7.51 9.28 12.02
C ALA A 430 -7.28 9.89 10.62
N GLY A 431 -7.32 9.06 9.58
CA GLY A 431 -7.19 9.51 8.19
C GLY A 431 -8.30 10.47 7.79
N PHE A 432 -9.56 10.10 8.07
CA PHE A 432 -10.73 10.95 7.80
C PHE A 432 -10.63 12.30 8.51
N LYS A 433 -10.38 12.31 9.83
CA LYS A 433 -10.33 13.52 10.64
C LYS A 433 -9.35 14.53 10.08
N LYS A 434 -8.12 14.10 9.74
CA LYS A 434 -7.10 15.00 9.20
C LYS A 434 -7.53 15.65 7.88
N VAL A 435 -8.11 14.88 6.96
CA VAL A 435 -8.59 15.39 5.67
C VAL A 435 -9.82 16.29 5.87
N ALA A 436 -10.76 15.85 6.69
CA ALA A 436 -11.99 16.58 6.98
C ALA A 436 -11.73 17.94 7.64
N ASP A 437 -10.82 18.01 8.61
CA ASP A 437 -10.40 19.26 9.28
C ASP A 437 -9.81 20.24 8.26
N ALA A 438 -8.95 19.76 7.34
CA ALA A 438 -8.39 20.59 6.28
C ALA A 438 -9.48 21.08 5.30
N MET A 439 -10.39 20.18 4.86
CA MET A 439 -11.50 20.57 3.97
C MET A 439 -12.44 21.60 4.61
N LEU A 440 -12.72 21.47 5.90
CA LEU A 440 -13.55 22.45 6.63
C LEU A 440 -12.84 23.80 6.77
N ALA A 441 -11.52 23.79 7.04
CA ALA A 441 -10.72 25.00 7.18
C ALA A 441 -10.57 25.77 5.85
N GLN A 442 -10.47 25.06 4.73
CA GLN A 442 -10.31 25.64 3.39
C GLN A 442 -11.65 26.09 2.77
N GLY A 443 -12.78 25.68 3.33
CA GLY A 443 -14.12 26.04 2.86
C GLY A 443 -14.63 25.15 1.74
N ILE A 444 -15.58 25.69 0.96
CA ILE A 444 -16.20 24.99 -0.17
C ILE A 444 -15.49 25.46 -1.45
N ILE A 445 -14.62 24.59 -1.95
CA ILE A 445 -13.83 24.81 -3.17
C ILE A 445 -14.12 23.73 -4.18
#